data_8fe1b9cda234648666659e4a190d78bf
#
_entry.id   8fe1b9cda234648666659e4a190d78bf
#
_cell.length_a   1.000
_cell.length_b   1.000
_cell.length_c   1.000
_cell.angle_alpha   90.00
_cell.angle_beta   90.00
_cell.angle_gamma   90.00
#
_symmetry.space_group_name_H-M   'P 1'
#
loop_
_entity.id
_entity.type
_entity.pdbx_description
1 polymer ?
#
loop_
_entity_poly.entity_id
_entity_poly.type
_entity_poly.pdbx_seq_one_letter_code
_entity_poly.pdbx_strand_id
1 'polypeptide(L)'
;DIRDFQIEGMSIGDSLLDFFSKKEINKFANYDDLPSDMKFRISEFYSNNKIKMNTYDGIQIFYKPDDKKYILHSLGGFIDCEKKSQSDCEKIFSDISQDLREFFKEIKPVKKDFKHSDDKSKNSIVKILQFDVSGGSIAVKYTNWSNTMNYSDNVTVDVNTFESDEWMMSNYGID
;
A
#
# COMPACT_ATOMS: atom_id res chain seq x y z
N ASP A 1 -11.72 1.35 -13.90
CA ASP A 1 -10.59 0.38 -13.98
C ASP A 1 -9.48 0.83 -13.02
N ILE A 2 -8.73 -0.11 -12.40
CA ILE A 2 -7.62 0.24 -11.48
C ILE A 2 -6.56 1.13 -12.13
N ARG A 3 -6.40 1.06 -13.44
CA ARG A 3 -5.42 1.85 -14.20
C ARG A 3 -5.78 3.33 -14.32
N ASP A 4 -7.02 3.68 -14.02
CA ASP A 4 -7.49 5.07 -14.02
C ASP A 4 -7.18 5.77 -12.68
N PHE A 5 -6.77 5.00 -11.66
CA PHE A 5 -6.43 5.52 -10.34
C PHE A 5 -4.92 5.78 -10.23
N GLN A 6 -4.55 6.93 -9.70
CA GLN A 6 -3.15 7.34 -9.60
C GLN A 6 -2.72 7.61 -8.16
N ILE A 7 -1.50 7.19 -7.84
CA ILE A 7 -0.78 7.55 -6.61
C ILE A 7 0.53 8.22 -7.03
N GLU A 8 0.72 9.47 -6.65
CA GLU A 8 1.89 10.30 -7.03
C GLU A 8 2.16 10.33 -8.55
N GLY A 9 1.09 10.28 -9.36
CA GLY A 9 1.15 10.31 -10.82
C GLY A 9 1.44 8.97 -11.49
N MET A 10 1.57 7.88 -10.71
CA MET A 10 1.77 6.51 -11.18
C MET A 10 0.46 5.74 -11.21
N SER A 11 0.30 4.82 -12.15
CA SER A 11 -0.83 3.91 -12.27
C SER A 11 -0.39 2.45 -12.40
N ILE A 12 -1.28 1.53 -12.07
CA ILE A 12 -1.06 0.10 -12.35
C ILE A 12 -0.86 -0.10 -13.86
N GLY A 13 0.18 -0.84 -14.22
CA GLY A 13 0.58 -1.09 -15.60
C GLY A 13 1.65 -0.13 -16.14
N ASP A 14 1.95 0.96 -15.44
CA ASP A 14 3.08 1.83 -15.79
C ASP A 14 4.42 1.12 -15.57
N SER A 15 5.44 1.58 -16.27
CA SER A 15 6.82 1.17 -16.02
C SER A 15 7.43 2.04 -14.92
N LEU A 16 7.99 1.43 -13.89
CA LEU A 16 8.78 2.17 -12.89
C LEU A 16 9.93 2.97 -13.48
N LEU A 17 10.44 2.56 -14.65
CA LEU A 17 11.54 3.26 -15.32
C LEU A 17 11.13 4.63 -15.87
N ASP A 18 9.84 4.92 -15.96
CA ASP A 18 9.33 6.24 -16.36
C ASP A 18 9.45 7.26 -15.21
N PHE A 19 9.61 6.78 -13.96
CA PHE A 19 9.66 7.60 -12.75
C PHE A 19 11.01 7.53 -12.02
N PHE A 20 11.67 6.37 -12.04
CA PHE A 20 12.90 6.09 -11.31
C PHE A 20 13.95 5.43 -12.20
N SER A 21 15.22 5.75 -11.98
CA SER A 21 16.30 5.01 -12.62
C SER A 21 16.39 3.58 -12.06
N LYS A 22 16.89 2.65 -12.88
CA LYS A 22 17.15 1.27 -12.46
C LYS A 22 18.04 1.18 -11.20
N LYS A 23 18.96 2.12 -11.04
CA LYS A 23 19.83 2.21 -9.86
C LYS A 23 19.05 2.55 -8.58
N GLU A 24 18.06 3.45 -8.70
CA GLU A 24 17.18 3.81 -7.59
C GLU A 24 16.25 2.65 -7.25
N ILE A 25 15.62 2.02 -8.23
CA ILE A 25 14.76 0.85 -8.03
C ILE A 25 15.53 -0.24 -7.27
N ASN A 26 16.73 -0.60 -7.72
CA ASN A 26 17.55 -1.62 -7.08
C ASN A 26 18.03 -1.22 -5.68
N LYS A 27 18.27 0.06 -5.43
CA LYS A 27 18.70 0.55 -4.11
C LYS A 27 17.60 0.44 -3.05
N PHE A 28 16.34 0.61 -3.45
CA PHE A 28 15.18 0.62 -2.56
C PHE A 28 14.38 -0.69 -2.60
N ALA A 29 14.90 -1.70 -3.30
CA ALA A 29 14.32 -3.02 -3.29
C ALA A 29 14.63 -3.72 -1.96
N ASN A 30 13.59 -4.12 -1.23
CA ASN A 30 13.72 -4.92 -0.01
C ASN A 30 13.98 -6.38 -0.41
N TYR A 31 15.25 -6.73 -0.67
CA TYR A 31 15.65 -8.09 -1.08
C TYR A 31 16.07 -8.97 0.07
N ASP A 32 16.55 -8.40 1.17
CA ASP A 32 17.32 -9.12 2.18
C ASP A 32 16.48 -10.14 2.98
N ASP A 33 15.16 -9.94 3.06
CA ASP A 33 14.25 -10.79 3.82
C ASP A 33 13.27 -11.61 2.93
N LEU A 34 13.36 -11.48 1.61
CA LEU A 34 12.41 -12.11 0.70
C LEU A 34 13.01 -13.38 0.06
N PRO A 35 12.28 -14.52 0.05
CA PRO A 35 12.69 -15.72 -0.68
C PRO A 35 13.03 -15.41 -2.15
N SER A 36 14.04 -16.08 -2.68
CA SER A 36 14.52 -15.86 -4.06
C SER A 36 13.51 -16.23 -5.15
N ASP A 37 12.53 -17.06 -4.79
CA ASP A 37 11.47 -17.56 -5.66
C ASP A 37 10.16 -16.76 -5.57
N MET A 38 10.18 -15.60 -4.93
CA MET A 38 8.99 -14.77 -4.81
C MET A 38 8.47 -14.28 -6.14
N LYS A 39 7.14 -14.34 -6.30
CA LYS A 39 6.41 -13.89 -7.49
C LYS A 39 6.57 -12.39 -7.75
N PHE A 40 6.66 -11.59 -6.68
CA PHE A 40 6.85 -10.14 -6.75
C PHE A 40 8.07 -9.70 -5.95
N ARG A 41 8.66 -8.59 -6.40
CA ARG A 41 9.62 -7.80 -5.63
C ARG A 41 8.93 -6.57 -5.10
N ILE A 42 9.35 -6.15 -3.91
CA ILE A 42 8.82 -4.98 -3.21
C ILE A 42 9.90 -3.91 -3.21
N SER A 43 9.54 -2.68 -3.55
CA SER A 43 10.40 -1.51 -3.36
C SER A 43 9.62 -0.44 -2.61
N GLU A 44 10.31 0.23 -1.67
CA GLU A 44 9.75 1.31 -0.88
C GLU A 44 10.54 2.59 -1.13
N PHE A 45 9.84 3.66 -1.41
CA PHE A 45 10.39 4.98 -1.64
C PHE A 45 9.80 5.94 -0.64
N TYR A 46 10.66 6.61 0.12
CA TYR A 46 10.24 7.60 1.11
C TYR A 46 10.45 9.01 0.55
N SER A 47 9.52 9.91 0.84
CA SER A 47 9.66 11.33 0.50
C SER A 47 10.90 11.91 1.18
N ASN A 48 11.77 12.54 0.39
CA ASN A 48 13.01 13.13 0.85
C ASN A 48 13.46 14.25 -0.09
N ASN A 49 14.67 14.82 0.14
CA ASN A 49 15.20 15.92 -0.67
C ASN A 49 15.37 15.59 -2.17
N LYS A 50 15.43 14.31 -2.55
CA LYS A 50 15.61 13.86 -3.94
C LYS A 50 14.31 13.34 -4.55
N ILE A 51 13.50 12.64 -3.75
CA ILE A 51 12.21 12.09 -4.15
C ILE A 51 11.15 12.91 -3.43
N LYS A 52 10.45 13.78 -4.16
CA LYS A 52 9.37 14.60 -3.61
C LYS A 52 8.04 13.94 -3.94
N MET A 53 7.25 13.71 -2.92
CA MET A 53 5.87 13.28 -3.01
C MET A 53 4.96 14.43 -2.57
N ASN A 54 3.80 14.53 -3.18
CA ASN A 54 2.89 15.65 -2.94
C ASN A 54 1.88 15.34 -1.83
N THR A 55 1.49 14.08 -1.72
CA THR A 55 0.39 13.63 -0.87
C THR A 55 0.86 12.66 0.21
N TYR A 56 1.75 11.74 -0.15
CA TYR A 56 2.17 10.65 0.72
C TYR A 56 3.57 10.87 1.30
N ASP A 57 3.85 10.29 2.46
CA ASP A 57 5.19 10.29 3.06
C ASP A 57 6.10 9.25 2.39
N GLY A 58 5.51 8.26 1.72
CA GLY A 58 6.20 7.27 0.92
C GLY A 58 5.26 6.42 0.09
N ILE A 59 5.85 5.60 -0.76
CA ILE A 59 5.15 4.63 -1.60
C ILE A 59 5.80 3.26 -1.51
N GLN A 60 4.97 2.22 -1.57
CA GLN A 60 5.38 0.82 -1.72
C GLN A 60 4.85 0.30 -3.05
N ILE A 61 5.68 -0.42 -3.78
CA ILE A 61 5.35 -0.92 -5.11
C ILE A 61 5.77 -2.37 -5.28
N PHE A 62 4.95 -3.13 -6.05
CA PHE A 62 5.26 -4.51 -6.41
C PHE A 62 5.41 -4.64 -7.91
N TYR A 63 6.47 -5.34 -8.32
CA TYR A 63 6.76 -5.68 -9.71
C TYR A 63 7.34 -7.10 -9.80
N LYS A 64 7.28 -7.72 -10.99
CA LYS A 64 7.83 -9.07 -11.18
C LYS A 64 9.36 -9.03 -11.30
N PRO A 65 10.11 -9.92 -10.63
CA PRO A 65 11.58 -9.88 -10.58
C PRO A 65 12.24 -10.01 -11.97
N ASP A 66 11.62 -10.76 -12.88
CA ASP A 66 12.15 -11.02 -14.23
C ASP A 66 11.66 -10.01 -15.28
N ASP A 67 10.78 -9.07 -14.88
CA ASP A 67 10.28 -8.06 -15.79
C ASP A 67 11.29 -6.91 -15.95
N LYS A 68 11.92 -6.84 -17.12
CA LYS A 68 12.89 -5.79 -17.45
C LYS A 68 12.28 -4.38 -17.55
N LYS A 69 10.95 -4.30 -17.67
CA LYS A 69 10.21 -3.03 -17.71
C LYS A 69 9.76 -2.57 -16.32
N TYR A 70 9.86 -3.43 -15.31
CA TYR A 70 9.41 -3.15 -13.95
C TYR A 70 7.96 -2.64 -13.91
N ILE A 71 7.04 -3.39 -14.55
CA ILE A 71 5.62 -3.03 -14.60
C ILE A 71 5.00 -3.10 -13.20
N LEU A 72 4.25 -2.06 -12.85
CA LEU A 72 3.54 -1.93 -11.57
C LEU A 72 2.35 -2.89 -11.50
N HIS A 73 2.35 -3.78 -10.51
CA HIS A 73 1.26 -4.69 -10.17
C HIS A 73 0.55 -4.32 -8.88
N SER A 74 1.25 -3.65 -7.98
CA SER A 74 0.69 -3.06 -6.76
C SER A 74 1.36 -1.72 -6.51
N LEU A 75 0.59 -0.77 -6.04
CA LEU A 75 1.03 0.59 -5.74
C LEU A 75 0.30 1.06 -4.48
N GLY A 76 1.04 1.27 -3.41
CA GLY A 76 0.53 1.78 -2.14
C GLY A 76 1.17 3.12 -1.79
N GLY A 77 0.37 4.11 -1.43
CA GLY A 77 0.84 5.34 -0.79
C GLY A 77 0.59 5.28 0.71
N PHE A 78 1.55 5.65 1.54
CA PHE A 78 1.36 5.66 2.99
C PHE A 78 1.57 7.04 3.61
N ILE A 79 0.77 7.32 4.63
CA ILE A 79 0.83 8.52 5.47
C ILE A 79 1.24 8.07 6.87
N ASP A 80 2.40 8.54 7.32
CA ASP A 80 2.93 8.27 8.66
C ASP A 80 2.20 9.10 9.71
N CYS A 81 1.85 8.48 10.81
CA CYS A 81 1.17 9.10 11.94
C CYS A 81 2.07 9.33 13.17
N GLU A 82 3.40 9.13 13.05
CA GLU A 82 4.34 9.29 14.17
C GLU A 82 4.18 10.62 14.93
N LYS A 83 3.92 11.70 14.20
CA LYS A 83 3.77 13.05 14.75
C LYS A 83 2.32 13.52 14.85
N LYS A 84 1.37 12.62 14.68
CA LYS A 84 -0.07 12.91 14.73
C LYS A 84 -0.67 12.24 15.96
N SER A 85 -1.79 12.78 16.45
CA SER A 85 -2.58 12.06 17.44
C SER A 85 -3.29 10.87 16.79
N GLN A 86 -3.66 9.86 17.57
CA GLN A 86 -4.47 8.74 17.08
C GLN A 86 -5.77 9.25 16.41
N SER A 87 -6.43 10.24 17.01
CA SER A 87 -7.65 10.83 16.44
C SER A 87 -7.44 11.51 15.10
N ASP A 88 -6.27 12.16 14.89
CA ASP A 88 -5.95 12.78 13.60
C ASP A 88 -5.71 11.71 12.53
N CYS A 89 -5.05 10.61 12.89
CA CYS A 89 -4.82 9.49 11.99
C CYS A 89 -6.13 8.77 11.62
N GLU A 90 -7.00 8.53 12.60
CA GLU A 90 -8.34 7.98 12.35
C GLU A 90 -9.19 8.91 11.48
N LYS A 91 -9.04 10.22 11.64
CA LYS A 91 -9.72 11.21 10.78
C LYS A 91 -9.24 11.12 9.34
N ILE A 92 -7.92 11.02 9.10
CA ILE A 92 -7.36 10.83 7.74
C ILE A 92 -7.97 9.58 7.09
N PHE A 93 -7.99 8.46 7.79
CA PHE A 93 -8.62 7.22 7.31
C PHE A 93 -10.10 7.41 6.98
N SER A 94 -10.83 8.13 7.85
CA SER A 94 -12.27 8.40 7.65
C SER A 94 -12.53 9.30 6.44
N ASP A 95 -11.74 10.36 6.29
CA ASP A 95 -11.87 11.31 5.18
C ASP A 95 -11.60 10.60 3.84
N ILE A 96 -10.49 9.87 3.71
CA ILE A 96 -10.17 9.08 2.50
C ILE A 96 -11.23 8.00 2.26
N SER A 97 -11.74 7.35 3.31
CA SER A 97 -12.81 6.36 3.20
C SER A 97 -14.10 6.97 2.63
N GLN A 98 -14.41 8.20 2.99
CA GLN A 98 -15.56 8.92 2.47
C GLN A 98 -15.36 9.30 0.99
N ASP A 99 -14.20 9.84 0.65
CA ASP A 99 -13.87 10.22 -0.73
C ASP A 99 -13.95 8.99 -1.66
N LEU A 100 -13.41 7.85 -1.25
CA LEU A 100 -13.50 6.61 -2.02
C LEU A 100 -14.95 6.11 -2.17
N ARG A 101 -15.80 6.27 -1.13
CA ARG A 101 -17.23 5.92 -1.23
C ARG A 101 -17.98 6.83 -2.19
N GLU A 102 -17.66 8.11 -2.22
CA GLU A 102 -18.27 9.07 -3.14
C GLU A 102 -17.82 8.80 -4.58
N PHE A 103 -16.53 8.46 -4.76
CA PHE A 103 -15.98 8.10 -6.07
C PHE A 103 -16.56 6.78 -6.60
N PHE A 104 -16.65 5.75 -5.75
CA PHE A 104 -17.15 4.42 -6.09
C PHE A 104 -18.59 4.19 -5.60
N LYS A 105 -19.48 5.19 -5.68
CA LYS A 105 -20.85 5.15 -5.13
C LYS A 105 -21.68 3.95 -5.58
N GLU A 106 -21.41 3.41 -6.77
CA GLU A 106 -22.14 2.26 -7.33
C GLU A 106 -21.53 0.90 -6.88
N ILE A 107 -20.38 0.92 -6.20
CA ILE A 107 -19.67 -0.28 -5.76
C ILE A 107 -19.84 -0.42 -4.25
N LYS A 108 -20.35 -1.58 -3.81
CA LYS A 108 -20.45 -1.87 -2.38
C LYS A 108 -19.07 -2.24 -1.83
N PRO A 109 -18.50 -1.45 -0.89
CA PRO A 109 -17.20 -1.78 -0.32
C PRO A 109 -17.27 -2.96 0.64
N VAL A 110 -16.16 -3.69 0.72
CA VAL A 110 -15.87 -4.66 1.76
C VAL A 110 -15.19 -3.95 2.92
N LYS A 111 -15.65 -4.17 4.14
CA LYS A 111 -15.02 -3.71 5.37
C LYS A 111 -14.41 -4.89 6.11
N LYS A 112 -13.18 -4.72 6.57
CA LYS A 112 -12.49 -5.69 7.41
C LYS A 112 -11.85 -4.97 8.60
N ASP A 113 -12.07 -5.48 9.80
CA ASP A 113 -11.41 -5.03 11.04
C ASP A 113 -10.84 -6.28 11.72
N PHE A 114 -9.55 -6.31 11.96
CA PHE A 114 -8.89 -7.46 12.56
C PHE A 114 -7.67 -7.07 13.40
N LYS A 115 -7.15 -8.04 14.16
CA LYS A 115 -5.91 -7.90 14.92
C LYS A 115 -4.72 -8.21 14.01
N HIS A 116 -3.68 -7.36 14.05
CA HIS A 116 -2.50 -7.58 13.23
C HIS A 116 -1.79 -8.89 13.62
N SER A 117 -1.48 -9.73 12.64
CA SER A 117 -0.89 -11.07 12.86
C SER A 117 0.47 -11.02 13.55
N ASP A 118 1.29 -10.01 13.23
CA ASP A 118 2.65 -9.88 13.75
C ASP A 118 2.68 -9.40 15.20
N ASP A 119 1.60 -8.80 15.69
CA ASP A 119 1.50 -8.38 17.09
C ASP A 119 1.03 -9.54 17.97
N LYS A 120 1.98 -10.20 18.62
CA LYS A 120 1.69 -11.29 19.58
C LYS A 120 0.83 -10.85 20.76
N SER A 121 0.82 -9.55 21.11
CA SER A 121 -0.07 -9.00 22.15
C SER A 121 -1.52 -8.91 21.70
N LYS A 122 -1.79 -8.96 20.38
CA LYS A 122 -3.10 -8.80 19.73
C LYS A 122 -3.79 -7.47 20.05
N ASN A 123 -3.00 -6.43 20.36
CA ASN A 123 -3.52 -5.10 20.65
C ASN A 123 -3.45 -4.16 19.42
N SER A 124 -2.62 -4.49 18.43
CA SER A 124 -2.61 -3.77 17.15
C SER A 124 -3.86 -4.09 16.33
N ILE A 125 -4.48 -3.05 15.78
CA ILE A 125 -5.74 -3.13 15.05
C ILE A 125 -5.52 -2.65 13.62
N VAL A 126 -6.07 -3.38 12.66
CA VAL A 126 -6.12 -3.00 11.25
C VAL A 126 -7.57 -2.80 10.85
N LYS A 127 -7.87 -1.66 10.21
CA LYS A 127 -9.17 -1.36 9.60
C LYS A 127 -8.98 -1.18 8.11
N ILE A 128 -9.78 -1.87 7.29
CA ILE A 128 -9.72 -1.80 5.83
C ILE A 128 -11.10 -1.46 5.27
N LEU A 129 -11.10 -0.58 4.28
CA LEU A 129 -12.21 -0.37 3.37
C LEU A 129 -11.72 -0.62 1.95
N GLN A 130 -12.24 -1.66 1.29
CA GLN A 130 -11.82 -2.12 -0.03
C GLN A 130 -12.96 -2.04 -1.04
N PHE A 131 -12.63 -1.66 -2.26
CA PHE A 131 -13.51 -1.67 -3.42
C PHE A 131 -12.91 -2.59 -4.49
N ASP A 132 -13.66 -3.63 -4.86
CA ASP A 132 -13.28 -4.47 -5.99
C ASP A 132 -13.76 -3.82 -7.27
N VAL A 133 -12.83 -3.52 -8.16
CA VAL A 133 -13.07 -2.79 -9.41
C VAL A 133 -12.55 -3.59 -10.60
N SER A 134 -12.81 -3.12 -11.82
CA SER A 134 -12.24 -3.77 -13.00
C SER A 134 -10.72 -3.82 -12.95
N GLY A 135 -10.16 -5.02 -12.99
CA GLY A 135 -8.72 -5.27 -13.01
C GLY A 135 -8.08 -5.53 -11.64
N GLY A 136 -8.78 -5.26 -10.52
CA GLY A 136 -8.22 -5.46 -9.19
C GLY A 136 -9.00 -4.80 -8.07
N SER A 137 -8.29 -4.30 -7.07
CA SER A 137 -8.88 -3.65 -5.90
C SER A 137 -8.25 -2.29 -5.58
N ILE A 138 -9.02 -1.43 -4.92
CA ILE A 138 -8.56 -0.18 -4.32
C ILE A 138 -8.99 -0.21 -2.86
N ALA A 139 -8.05 0.03 -1.94
CA ALA A 139 -8.33 -0.02 -0.53
C ALA A 139 -7.71 1.17 0.22
N VAL A 140 -8.36 1.60 1.29
CA VAL A 140 -7.74 2.41 2.33
C VAL A 140 -7.63 1.56 3.59
N LYS A 141 -6.47 1.60 4.22
CA LYS A 141 -6.15 0.83 5.41
C LYS A 141 -5.60 1.76 6.49
N TYR A 142 -6.06 1.59 7.72
CA TYR A 142 -5.50 2.21 8.90
C TYR A 142 -4.93 1.12 9.81
N THR A 143 -3.66 1.25 10.17
CA THR A 143 -3.01 0.38 11.15
C THR A 143 -2.72 1.17 12.42
N ASN A 144 -3.36 0.77 13.52
CA ASN A 144 -3.06 1.26 14.85
C ASN A 144 -2.18 0.23 15.56
N TRP A 145 -0.91 0.57 15.72
CA TRP A 145 0.06 -0.32 16.34
C TRP A 145 0.02 -0.23 17.85
N SER A 146 0.11 -1.35 18.51
CA SER A 146 0.28 -1.37 19.97
C SER A 146 1.65 -0.83 20.37
N ASN A 147 1.73 -0.26 21.56
CA ASN A 147 2.99 0.28 22.13
C ASN A 147 4.12 -0.75 22.23
N THR A 148 3.81 -2.04 22.09
CA THR A 148 4.81 -3.12 22.14
C THR A 148 5.52 -3.35 20.81
N MET A 149 5.00 -2.79 19.71
CA MET A 149 5.51 -3.06 18.37
C MET A 149 6.60 -2.10 17.89
N ASN A 150 6.81 -0.97 18.55
CA ASN A 150 7.76 0.07 18.11
C ASN A 150 7.54 0.56 16.66
N TYR A 151 6.32 0.48 16.17
CA TYR A 151 5.92 0.99 14.85
C TYR A 151 5.00 2.20 15.04
N SER A 152 5.05 3.13 14.09
CA SER A 152 4.13 4.25 14.02
C SER A 152 2.82 3.82 13.38
N ASP A 153 1.70 4.34 13.89
CA ASP A 153 0.42 4.24 13.22
C ASP A 153 0.53 4.80 11.80
N ASN A 154 -0.24 4.27 10.88
CA ASN A 154 -0.21 4.74 9.50
C ASN A 154 -1.56 4.55 8.80
N VAL A 155 -1.76 5.34 7.76
CA VAL A 155 -2.85 5.16 6.78
C VAL A 155 -2.23 4.86 5.43
N THR A 156 -2.70 3.81 4.75
CA THR A 156 -2.28 3.50 3.38
C THR A 156 -3.46 3.54 2.43
N VAL A 157 -3.19 3.93 1.18
CA VAL A 157 -4.10 3.75 0.05
C VAL A 157 -3.42 2.83 -0.93
N ASP A 158 -4.01 1.67 -1.18
CA ASP A 158 -3.43 0.61 -1.99
C ASP A 158 -4.26 0.40 -3.26
N VAL A 159 -3.59 0.26 -4.39
CA VAL A 159 -4.17 -0.12 -5.69
C VAL A 159 -3.47 -1.39 -6.15
N ASN A 160 -4.21 -2.48 -6.29
CA ASN A 160 -3.66 -3.79 -6.53
C ASN A 160 -4.32 -4.49 -7.72
N THR A 161 -3.53 -5.21 -8.52
CA THR A 161 -4.10 -6.22 -9.42
C THR A 161 -4.63 -7.39 -8.60
N PHE A 162 -5.61 -8.15 -9.11
CA PHE A 162 -6.07 -9.39 -8.46
C PHE A 162 -4.90 -10.36 -8.21
N GLU A 163 -3.94 -10.41 -9.14
CA GLU A 163 -2.76 -11.27 -9.01
C GLU A 163 -1.88 -10.89 -7.81
N SER A 164 -1.70 -9.59 -7.55
CA SER A 164 -0.94 -9.12 -6.38
C SER A 164 -1.70 -9.29 -5.08
N ASP A 165 -3.03 -9.07 -5.08
CA ASP A 165 -3.88 -9.32 -3.92
C ASP A 165 -3.83 -10.78 -3.49
N GLU A 166 -4.05 -11.72 -4.42
CA GLU A 166 -3.98 -13.16 -4.15
C GLU A 166 -2.60 -13.57 -3.60
N TRP A 167 -1.54 -12.99 -4.15
CA TRP A 167 -0.20 -13.27 -3.67
C TRP A 167 0.04 -12.75 -2.24
N MET A 168 -0.41 -11.53 -1.93
CA MET A 168 -0.31 -10.96 -0.58
C MET A 168 -1.10 -11.78 0.44
N MET A 169 -2.33 -12.17 0.11
CA MET A 169 -3.16 -13.01 0.98
C MET A 169 -2.49 -14.35 1.27
N SER A 170 -1.89 -14.96 0.26
CA SER A 170 -1.22 -16.27 0.39
C SER A 170 0.06 -16.23 1.22
N ASN A 171 0.79 -15.11 1.22
CA ASN A 171 2.11 -15.02 1.85
C ASN A 171 2.10 -14.30 3.20
N TYR A 172 1.16 -13.37 3.41
CA TYR A 172 1.11 -12.54 4.61
C TYR A 172 -0.14 -12.77 5.47
N GLY A 173 -1.03 -13.70 5.08
CA GLY A 173 -2.13 -14.17 5.92
C GLY A 173 -3.08 -13.05 6.36
N ILE A 174 -3.43 -12.15 5.47
CA ILE A 174 -4.46 -11.14 5.73
C ILE A 174 -5.80 -11.82 5.42
N ASP A 175 -6.32 -12.60 6.37
CA ASP A 175 -7.68 -13.17 6.32
C ASP A 175 -8.73 -12.12 6.71
#